data_602336b99fe5883d894d22cdabdc6613
#
_entry.id   602336b99fe5883d894d22cdabdc6613
#
_cell.length_a   1.000
_cell.length_b   1.000
_cell.length_c   1.000
_cell.angle_alpha   90.00
_cell.angle_beta   90.00
_cell.angle_gamma   90.00
#
_symmetry.space_group_name_H-M   'P 1'
#
loop_
_entity.id
_entity.type
_entity.pdbx_description
1 polymer ?
#
loop_
_entity_poly.entity_id
_entity_poly.type
_entity_poly.pdbx_seq_one_letter_code
_entity_poly.pdbx_strand_id
1 'polypeptide(L)'
;MTTAKKTTKTRSATRRKPSTRKTTTKPRTVTVKKKTLPPNPLVHEILEAVDSEKVKAKKLDILRTHGDDSFKMVMIWNFDETVISMLPDGPVPYQPVEGDVQANREQGIPQRTTIRNSARQFYRFVKGGDDALNKIKRESIFINILQTLP
;
A
#
# COMPACT_ATOMS: atom_id res chain seq x y z
N MET A 1 40.64 -21.08 -90.92
CA MET A 1 40.58 -21.74 -89.62
C MET A 1 40.87 -20.68 -88.57
N THR A 2 39.80 -20.10 -87.97
CA THR A 2 39.96 -18.92 -87.09
C THR A 2 39.14 -19.25 -85.81
N THR A 3 39.88 -19.39 -84.73
CA THR A 3 39.34 -19.66 -83.40
C THR A 3 39.00 -18.35 -82.67
N ALA A 4 37.74 -18.17 -82.32
CA ALA A 4 37.24 -17.01 -81.55
C ALA A 4 37.54 -17.17 -80.06
N LYS A 5 38.14 -16.19 -79.44
CA LYS A 5 38.48 -16.10 -78.04
C LYS A 5 37.34 -15.44 -77.27
N LYS A 6 36.67 -16.21 -76.38
CA LYS A 6 35.56 -15.77 -75.56
C LYS A 6 36.08 -15.17 -74.26
N THR A 7 35.94 -13.85 -74.07
CA THR A 7 36.31 -13.14 -72.85
C THR A 7 35.17 -13.20 -71.84
N THR A 8 35.39 -13.84 -70.72
CA THR A 8 34.46 -13.88 -69.56
C THR A 8 34.71 -12.67 -68.67
N LYS A 9 33.67 -11.82 -68.50
CA LYS A 9 33.67 -10.63 -67.65
C LYS A 9 33.27 -11.02 -66.25
N THR A 10 34.20 -11.01 -65.32
CA THR A 10 33.98 -11.28 -63.89
C THR A 10 33.21 -10.13 -63.23
N ARG A 11 32.02 -10.37 -62.70
CA ARG A 11 31.28 -9.40 -61.93
C ARG A 11 31.75 -9.47 -60.45
N SER A 12 32.36 -8.40 -59.95
CA SER A 12 32.69 -8.28 -58.55
C SER A 12 31.42 -8.15 -57.70
N ALA A 13 31.24 -9.06 -56.76
CA ALA A 13 30.14 -9.04 -55.80
C ALA A 13 30.46 -8.04 -54.67
N THR A 14 29.73 -6.95 -54.63
CA THR A 14 29.80 -5.98 -53.54
C THR A 14 29.14 -6.57 -52.28
N ARG A 15 29.99 -6.91 -51.35
CA ARG A 15 29.60 -7.46 -50.03
C ARG A 15 28.89 -6.38 -49.21
N ARG A 16 27.54 -6.41 -49.12
CA ARG A 16 26.74 -5.54 -48.25
C ARG A 16 26.97 -5.96 -46.80
N LYS A 17 27.46 -5.03 -45.98
CA LYS A 17 27.52 -5.19 -44.48
C LYS A 17 26.10 -5.28 -43.91
N PRO A 18 25.83 -6.21 -42.96
CA PRO A 18 24.57 -6.21 -42.27
C PRO A 18 24.46 -4.96 -41.38
N SER A 19 23.43 -4.16 -41.59
CA SER A 19 23.04 -3.04 -40.72
C SER A 19 22.46 -3.60 -39.43
N THR A 20 23.21 -3.54 -38.36
CA THR A 20 22.70 -3.82 -37.01
C THR A 20 21.78 -2.68 -36.60
N ARG A 21 20.47 -2.90 -36.82
CA ARG A 21 19.41 -2.05 -36.30
C ARG A 21 19.37 -2.24 -34.79
N LYS A 22 19.97 -1.33 -34.02
CA LYS A 22 19.79 -1.23 -32.57
C LYS A 22 18.33 -0.90 -32.29
N THR A 23 17.55 -1.90 -31.91
CA THR A 23 16.24 -1.72 -31.29
C THR A 23 16.47 -1.18 -29.87
N THR A 24 16.48 0.13 -29.73
CA THR A 24 16.35 0.80 -28.43
C THR A 24 14.91 0.60 -27.96
N THR A 25 14.68 -0.48 -27.23
CA THR A 25 13.44 -0.67 -26.48
C THR A 25 13.45 0.36 -25.34
N LYS A 26 12.80 1.50 -25.56
CA LYS A 26 12.49 2.45 -24.48
C LYS A 26 11.75 1.66 -23.38
N PRO A 27 12.18 1.72 -22.11
CA PRO A 27 11.42 1.13 -21.04
C PRO A 27 10.03 1.80 -21.03
N ARG A 28 9.00 0.98 -21.18
CA ARG A 28 7.60 1.39 -21.09
C ARG A 28 7.37 1.82 -19.64
N THR A 29 7.43 3.11 -19.39
CA THR A 29 7.07 3.71 -18.11
C THR A 29 5.62 3.34 -17.85
N VAL A 30 5.39 2.37 -16.95
CA VAL A 30 4.07 2.08 -16.43
C VAL A 30 3.67 3.31 -15.62
N THR A 31 2.87 4.17 -16.20
CA THR A 31 2.22 5.26 -15.49
C THR A 31 1.23 4.62 -14.54
N VAL A 32 1.65 4.42 -13.29
CA VAL A 32 0.75 4.07 -12.20
C VAL A 32 -0.26 5.22 -12.09
N LYS A 33 -1.48 4.95 -12.51
CA LYS A 33 -2.58 5.91 -12.36
C LYS A 33 -2.67 6.24 -10.87
N LYS A 34 -2.45 7.50 -10.49
CA LYS A 34 -2.65 7.97 -9.13
C LYS A 34 -4.06 7.57 -8.68
N LYS A 35 -4.14 6.67 -7.73
CA LYS A 35 -5.41 6.28 -7.13
C LYS A 35 -5.86 7.49 -6.30
N THR A 36 -6.87 8.19 -6.75
CA THR A 36 -7.49 9.28 -5.95
C THR A 36 -8.15 8.65 -4.74
N LEU A 37 -7.80 9.13 -3.55
CA LEU A 37 -8.39 8.67 -2.30
C LEU A 37 -9.90 8.97 -2.28
N PRO A 38 -10.73 8.06 -1.76
CA PRO A 38 -12.15 8.32 -1.55
C PRO A 38 -12.35 9.46 -0.53
N PRO A 39 -13.54 10.06 -0.44
CA PRO A 39 -13.81 11.17 0.50
C PRO A 39 -13.61 10.79 1.97
N ASN A 40 -13.78 9.53 2.33
CA ASN A 40 -13.52 8.98 3.67
C ASN A 40 -12.57 7.77 3.56
N PRO A 41 -11.27 7.97 3.34
CA PRO A 41 -10.34 6.89 3.15
C PRO A 41 -10.10 6.14 4.47
N LEU A 42 -9.83 4.86 4.36
CA LEU A 42 -9.37 4.06 5.49
C LEU A 42 -7.92 4.40 5.85
N VAL A 43 -7.51 4.13 7.08
CA VAL A 43 -6.16 4.46 7.57
C VAL A 43 -5.08 3.85 6.67
N HIS A 44 -5.23 2.60 6.27
CA HIS A 44 -4.27 1.93 5.38
C HIS A 44 -4.22 2.59 3.99
N GLU A 45 -5.35 3.03 3.44
CA GLU A 45 -5.40 3.72 2.15
C GLU A 45 -4.64 5.07 2.20
N ILE A 46 -4.74 5.78 3.32
CA ILE A 46 -3.95 7.00 3.55
C ILE A 46 -2.46 6.68 3.58
N LEU A 47 -2.06 5.62 4.31
CA LEU A 47 -0.67 5.21 4.43
C LEU A 47 -0.10 4.75 3.09
N GLU A 48 -0.84 3.98 2.30
CA GLU A 48 -0.45 3.57 0.95
C GLU A 48 -0.27 4.78 0.01
N ALA A 49 -1.17 5.75 0.09
CA ALA A 49 -1.06 6.97 -0.70
C ALA A 49 0.18 7.79 -0.32
N VAL A 50 0.48 7.88 0.98
CA VAL A 50 1.70 8.54 1.49
C VAL A 50 2.96 7.79 1.05
N ASP A 51 2.95 6.45 1.10
CA ASP A 51 4.09 5.64 0.69
C ASP A 51 4.38 5.78 -0.79
N SER A 52 3.34 5.79 -1.62
CA SER A 52 3.46 5.95 -3.08
C SER A 52 4.05 7.30 -3.53
N GLU A 53 3.98 8.34 -2.68
CA GLU A 53 4.54 9.66 -3.00
C GLU A 53 6.03 9.76 -2.66
N LYS A 54 6.80 10.34 -3.58
CA LYS A 54 8.25 10.52 -3.40
C LYS A 54 8.61 11.84 -2.72
N VAL A 55 7.75 12.84 -2.83
CA VAL A 55 8.02 14.21 -2.39
C VAL A 55 7.46 14.43 -0.99
N LYS A 56 8.32 14.78 -0.02
CA LYS A 56 7.93 15.00 1.38
C LYS A 56 6.76 16.00 1.54
N ALA A 57 6.78 17.09 0.79
CA ALA A 57 5.72 18.10 0.84
C ALA A 57 4.35 17.50 0.47
N LYS A 58 4.31 16.65 -0.56
CA LYS A 58 3.07 15.96 -0.98
C LYS A 58 2.61 14.92 0.03
N LYS A 59 3.53 14.21 0.67
CA LYS A 59 3.21 13.29 1.77
C LYS A 59 2.51 14.03 2.91
N LEU A 60 3.06 15.17 3.32
CA LEU A 60 2.47 16.01 4.36
C LEU A 60 1.11 16.58 3.95
N ASP A 61 0.93 16.92 2.69
CA ASP A 61 -0.33 17.44 2.17
C ASP A 61 -1.44 16.38 2.24
N ILE A 62 -1.14 15.14 1.84
CA ILE A 62 -2.06 14.00 1.99
C ILE A 62 -2.46 13.80 3.45
N LEU A 63 -1.47 13.80 4.36
CA LEU A 63 -1.73 13.61 5.80
C LEU A 63 -2.57 14.74 6.39
N ARG A 64 -2.36 15.98 5.96
CA ARG A 64 -3.16 17.14 6.40
C ARG A 64 -4.58 17.11 5.87
N THR A 65 -4.75 16.64 4.63
CA THR A 65 -6.05 16.64 3.97
C THR A 65 -6.95 15.49 4.46
N HIS A 66 -6.36 14.31 4.70
CA HIS A 66 -7.10 13.08 5.00
C HIS A 66 -6.88 12.55 6.42
N GLY A 67 -5.88 13.05 7.14
CA GLY A 67 -5.59 12.62 8.52
C GLY A 67 -6.62 13.17 9.51
N ASP A 68 -7.62 12.37 9.81
CA ASP A 68 -8.60 12.64 10.84
C ASP A 68 -8.05 12.36 12.27
N ASP A 69 -8.86 12.60 13.29
CA ASP A 69 -8.43 12.40 14.66
C ASP A 69 -8.13 10.93 14.98
N SER A 70 -8.82 10.01 14.34
CA SER A 70 -8.56 8.58 14.49
C SER A 70 -7.21 8.18 13.93
N PHE A 71 -6.85 8.74 12.76
CA PHE A 71 -5.53 8.58 12.17
C PHE A 71 -4.44 9.14 13.08
N LYS A 72 -4.66 10.35 13.64
CA LYS A 72 -3.72 10.97 14.58
C LYS A 72 -3.54 10.12 15.83
N MET A 73 -4.62 9.57 16.40
CA MET A 73 -4.54 8.67 17.55
C MET A 73 -3.69 7.43 17.27
N VAL A 74 -3.85 6.81 16.11
CA VAL A 74 -3.01 5.67 15.69
C VAL A 74 -1.55 6.08 15.60
N MET A 75 -1.25 7.25 15.02
CA MET A 75 0.13 7.74 14.90
C MET A 75 0.73 8.05 16.26
N ILE A 76 0.00 8.74 17.16
CA ILE A 76 0.44 9.01 18.51
C ILE A 76 0.73 7.70 19.25
N TRP A 77 -0.19 6.75 19.18
CA TRP A 77 -0.02 5.49 19.88
C TRP A 77 1.19 4.66 19.40
N ASN A 78 1.58 4.80 18.12
CA ASN A 78 2.73 4.09 17.59
C ASN A 78 4.07 4.81 17.76
N PHE A 79 4.07 6.14 17.85
CA PHE A 79 5.30 6.93 17.76
C PHE A 79 5.58 7.82 18.97
N ASP A 80 4.62 7.99 19.88
CA ASP A 80 4.81 8.79 21.08
C ASP A 80 5.32 7.90 22.24
N GLU A 81 6.57 8.09 22.61
CA GLU A 81 7.23 7.34 23.69
C GLU A 81 6.61 7.56 25.07
N THR A 82 5.80 8.60 25.24
CA THR A 82 5.10 8.88 26.51
C THR A 82 3.87 7.99 26.68
N VAL A 83 3.38 7.39 25.60
CA VAL A 83 2.22 6.48 25.60
C VAL A 83 2.66 5.10 26.05
N ILE A 84 2.29 4.73 27.26
CA ILE A 84 2.57 3.41 27.85
C ILE A 84 1.38 2.48 27.61
N SER A 85 1.59 1.43 26.82
CA SER A 85 0.56 0.40 26.63
C SER A 85 0.32 -0.40 27.91
N MET A 86 -0.94 -0.70 28.16
CA MET A 86 -1.36 -1.60 29.26
C MET A 86 -1.86 -2.96 28.74
N LEU A 87 -1.64 -3.24 27.46
CA LEU A 87 -1.87 -4.54 26.88
C LEU A 87 -0.74 -5.52 27.30
N PRO A 88 -1.01 -6.83 27.38
CA PRO A 88 0.03 -7.81 27.64
C PRO A 88 1.04 -7.84 26.50
N ASP A 89 2.31 -8.11 26.84
CA ASP A 89 3.36 -8.31 25.86
C ASP A 89 3.15 -9.64 25.11
N GLY A 90 3.52 -9.65 23.82
CA GLY A 90 3.47 -10.83 22.98
C GLY A 90 2.42 -10.78 21.87
N PRO A 91 2.32 -11.85 21.08
CA PRO A 91 1.37 -11.93 19.98
C PRO A 91 -0.07 -11.98 20.49
N VAL A 92 -0.92 -11.17 19.89
CA VAL A 92 -2.35 -11.13 20.24
C VAL A 92 -3.05 -12.32 19.55
N PRO A 93 -3.80 -13.16 20.30
CA PRO A 93 -4.51 -14.30 19.74
C PRO A 93 -5.81 -13.84 19.06
N TYR A 94 -5.70 -13.26 17.89
CA TYR A 94 -6.87 -12.90 17.08
C TYR A 94 -6.86 -13.66 15.75
N GLN A 95 -8.04 -13.93 15.22
CA GLN A 95 -8.20 -14.47 13.87
C GLN A 95 -8.80 -13.38 12.99
N PRO A 96 -8.09 -12.94 11.94
CA PRO A 96 -8.62 -11.96 11.02
C PRO A 96 -9.87 -12.53 10.34
N VAL A 97 -10.88 -11.71 10.17
CA VAL A 97 -12.10 -12.13 9.46
C VAL A 97 -11.77 -12.18 7.96
N GLU A 98 -11.78 -13.38 7.40
CA GLU A 98 -11.56 -13.60 5.98
C GLU A 98 -12.68 -12.95 5.14
N GLY A 99 -12.28 -12.35 4.02
CA GLY A 99 -13.18 -11.82 3.01
C GLY A 99 -12.86 -10.39 2.59
N ASP A 100 -13.18 -10.08 1.35
CA ASP A 100 -13.01 -8.75 0.77
C ASP A 100 -13.98 -7.76 1.43
N VAL A 101 -13.44 -6.68 1.98
CA VAL A 101 -14.20 -5.59 2.62
C VAL A 101 -15.22 -4.99 1.65
N GLN A 102 -14.86 -4.88 0.37
CA GLN A 102 -15.71 -4.34 -0.67
C GLN A 102 -16.89 -5.27 -0.96
N ALA A 103 -16.63 -6.56 -1.13
CA ALA A 103 -17.65 -7.58 -1.36
C ALA A 103 -18.63 -7.70 -0.18
N ASN A 104 -18.13 -7.54 1.05
CA ASN A 104 -18.96 -7.56 2.25
C ASN A 104 -19.86 -6.32 2.37
N ARG A 105 -19.41 -5.15 1.91
CA ARG A 105 -20.25 -3.95 1.82
C ARG A 105 -21.39 -4.12 0.82
N GLU A 106 -21.11 -4.70 -0.33
CA GLU A 106 -22.10 -4.93 -1.40
C GLU A 106 -23.13 -5.98 -1.01
N GLN A 107 -22.76 -6.95 -0.18
CA GLN A 107 -23.62 -8.00 0.31
C GLN A 107 -24.45 -7.61 1.55
N GLY A 108 -24.35 -6.37 2.03
CA GLY A 108 -25.07 -5.90 3.19
C GLY A 108 -24.72 -6.60 4.52
N ILE A 109 -23.54 -7.22 4.59
CA ILE A 109 -23.04 -7.84 5.82
C ILE A 109 -22.85 -6.75 6.89
N PRO A 110 -23.19 -7.01 8.16
CA PRO A 110 -23.09 -6.05 9.24
C PRO A 110 -21.73 -5.35 9.22
N GLN A 111 -21.75 -4.02 9.22
CA GLN A 111 -20.57 -3.21 9.05
C GLN A 111 -19.50 -3.61 10.05
N ARG A 112 -18.38 -4.09 9.54
CA ARG A 112 -17.17 -4.26 10.33
C ARG A 112 -16.77 -2.91 10.90
N THR A 113 -16.35 -2.93 12.14
CA THR A 113 -15.80 -1.75 12.79
C THR A 113 -14.59 -1.25 12.00
N THR A 114 -14.49 0.03 11.79
CA THR A 114 -13.29 0.65 11.24
C THR A 114 -12.43 1.20 12.39
N ILE A 115 -11.13 1.36 12.18
CA ILE A 115 -10.25 2.03 13.16
C ILE A 115 -10.84 3.39 13.57
N ARG A 116 -11.46 4.10 12.65
CA ARG A 116 -12.11 5.38 12.91
C ARG A 116 -13.20 5.30 14.00
N ASN A 117 -13.98 4.25 14.00
CA ASN A 117 -15.01 4.01 15.01
C ASN A 117 -14.41 3.49 16.33
N SER A 118 -13.38 2.67 16.25
CA SER A 118 -12.72 2.04 17.39
C SER A 118 -11.77 2.99 18.13
N ALA A 119 -11.26 4.04 17.47
CA ALA A 119 -10.30 4.99 18.04
C ALA A 119 -10.78 5.62 19.36
N ARG A 120 -12.09 5.82 19.51
CA ARG A 120 -12.71 6.32 20.76
C ARG A 120 -12.45 5.41 21.97
N GLN A 121 -12.06 4.16 21.75
CA GLN A 121 -11.78 3.19 22.81
C GLN A 121 -10.30 3.05 23.11
N PHE A 122 -9.39 3.68 22.34
CA PHE A 122 -7.95 3.51 22.47
C PHE A 122 -7.40 3.99 23.82
N TYR A 123 -8.02 4.99 24.44
CA TYR A 123 -7.63 5.44 25.77
C TYR A 123 -7.67 4.31 26.82
N ARG A 124 -8.50 3.26 26.63
CA ARG A 124 -8.61 2.12 27.53
C ARG A 124 -7.39 1.22 27.56
N PHE A 125 -6.54 1.33 26.56
CA PHE A 125 -5.36 0.49 26.38
C PHE A 125 -4.06 1.16 26.83
N VAL A 126 -4.13 2.40 27.26
CA VAL A 126 -2.98 3.18 27.70
C VAL A 126 -3.06 3.50 29.20
N LYS A 127 -1.90 3.65 29.83
CA LYS A 127 -1.80 4.00 31.25
C LYS A 127 -2.42 5.38 31.50
N GLY A 128 -3.24 5.49 32.54
CA GLY A 128 -3.92 6.74 32.89
C GLY A 128 -5.22 6.98 32.11
N GLY A 129 -5.62 6.09 31.22
CA GLY A 129 -6.88 6.21 30.48
C GLY A 129 -8.08 5.60 31.22
N ASP A 130 -8.09 4.28 31.37
CA ASP A 130 -9.12 3.55 32.12
C ASP A 130 -8.46 2.53 33.05
N ASP A 131 -7.95 3.04 34.17
CA ASP A 131 -7.19 2.24 35.14
C ASP A 131 -8.09 1.26 35.92
N ALA A 132 -9.40 1.52 35.98
CA ALA A 132 -10.36 0.63 36.63
C ALA A 132 -10.65 -0.63 35.80
N LEU A 133 -10.27 -0.65 34.52
CA LEU A 133 -10.53 -1.77 33.63
C LEU A 133 -9.57 -2.93 33.94
N ASN A 134 -10.13 -4.11 34.21
CA ASN A 134 -9.36 -5.34 34.43
C ASN A 134 -8.52 -5.70 33.18
N LYS A 135 -7.29 -6.21 33.40
CA LYS A 135 -6.34 -6.62 32.35
C LYS A 135 -7.00 -7.58 31.34
N ILE A 136 -7.68 -8.62 31.81
CA ILE A 136 -8.35 -9.62 30.94
C ILE A 136 -9.44 -8.97 30.09
N LYS A 137 -10.24 -8.09 30.67
CA LYS A 137 -11.31 -7.40 29.95
C LYS A 137 -10.75 -6.40 28.94
N ARG A 138 -9.64 -5.74 29.26
CA ARG A 138 -8.92 -4.86 28.35
C ARG A 138 -8.43 -5.61 27.12
N GLU A 139 -7.78 -6.76 27.33
CA GLU A 139 -7.31 -7.63 26.26
C GLU A 139 -8.49 -8.14 25.40
N SER A 140 -9.58 -8.60 26.02
CA SER A 140 -10.77 -9.06 25.29
C SER A 140 -11.37 -7.97 24.41
N ILE A 141 -11.42 -6.72 24.86
CA ILE A 141 -11.91 -5.58 24.07
C ILE A 141 -10.96 -5.33 22.90
N PHE A 142 -9.64 -5.41 23.11
CA PHE A 142 -8.66 -5.22 22.07
C PHE A 142 -8.74 -6.29 21.00
N ILE A 143 -8.83 -7.57 21.39
CA ILE A 143 -9.01 -8.71 20.48
C ILE A 143 -10.29 -8.53 19.65
N ASN A 144 -11.39 -8.14 20.30
CA ASN A 144 -12.65 -7.90 19.60
C ASN A 144 -12.53 -6.78 18.53
N ILE A 145 -11.81 -5.70 18.85
CA ILE A 145 -11.53 -4.65 17.86
C ILE A 145 -10.75 -5.22 16.68
N LEU A 146 -9.67 -5.98 16.94
CA LEU A 146 -8.84 -6.56 15.86
C LEU A 146 -9.63 -7.52 14.98
N GLN A 147 -10.49 -8.34 15.56
CA GLN A 147 -11.35 -9.29 14.83
C GLN A 147 -12.41 -8.60 13.96
N THR A 148 -12.83 -7.41 14.35
CA THR A 148 -13.88 -6.65 13.63
C THR A 148 -13.30 -5.66 12.61
N LEU A 149 -11.99 -5.42 12.61
CA LEU A 149 -11.33 -4.63 11.58
C LEU A 149 -11.32 -5.38 10.24
N PRO A 150 -11.44 -4.64 9.12
CA PRO A 150 -11.35 -5.22 7.78
C PRO A 150 -9.94 -5.68 7.44
#